data_c82afa1401c5ce18ad8d9a33b2531cc3
#
_entry.id   c82afa1401c5ce18ad8d9a33b2531cc3
#
_cell.length_a   1.000
_cell.length_b   1.000
_cell.length_c   1.000
_cell.angle_alpha   90.00
_cell.angle_beta   90.00
_cell.angle_gamma   90.00
#
_symmetry.space_group_name_H-M   'P 1'
#
loop_
_entity.id
_entity.type
_entity.pdbx_description
1 polymer ?
#
loop_
_entity_poly.entity_id
_entity_poly.type
_entity_poly.pdbx_seq_one_letter_code
_entity_poly.pdbx_strand_id
1 'polypeptide(L)'
;INESQDDDVFYRETNRVAHELDDTRATGGVRMLKKSHLLEDVYTYNDFLHDGRHPGCNPKRKVTPDMKKPYLISEYNGHMFPTKPFDDEEHRTEHAIRHANVLNAVAQEPDIAGSFGWCMFDYNTHKDFGSGDRICYHGVMDMFRNPKLAAAVYSSQQEDTPVLELSSSMDI
;
A
#
# COMPACT_ATOMS: atom_id res chain seq x y z
N ILE A 1 -1.09 -15.70 2.80
CA ILE A 1 -1.94 -15.57 1.62
C ILE A 1 -2.83 -14.36 1.81
N ASN A 2 -2.59 -13.36 0.98
CA ASN A 2 -3.41 -12.17 0.92
C ASN A 2 -4.88 -12.55 0.63
N GLU A 3 -5.86 -11.84 1.14
CA GLU A 3 -7.29 -12.02 0.84
C GLU A 3 -7.89 -13.40 1.18
N SER A 4 -7.27 -14.18 2.04
CA SER A 4 -7.80 -15.46 2.51
C SER A 4 -8.01 -15.48 4.02
N GLN A 5 -8.67 -16.52 4.51
CA GLN A 5 -8.76 -16.77 5.94
C GLN A 5 -7.37 -17.11 6.51
N ASP A 6 -7.19 -16.90 7.80
CA ASP A 6 -5.98 -17.31 8.49
C ASP A 6 -5.76 -18.82 8.41
N ASP A 7 -4.52 -19.23 8.18
CA ASP A 7 -4.07 -20.59 8.22
C ASP A 7 -2.75 -20.66 8.98
N ASP A 8 -2.84 -20.83 10.27
CA ASP A 8 -1.68 -20.86 11.17
C ASP A 8 -0.70 -21.99 10.83
N VAL A 9 -1.18 -23.11 10.31
CA VAL A 9 -0.33 -24.24 9.92
C VAL A 9 0.50 -23.85 8.71
N PHE A 10 -0.13 -23.28 7.70
CA PHE A 10 0.54 -22.83 6.49
C PHE A 10 1.55 -21.71 6.78
N TYR A 11 1.16 -20.69 7.52
CA TYR A 11 2.05 -19.58 7.85
C TYR A 11 3.24 -20.01 8.70
N ARG A 12 3.04 -20.93 9.67
CA ARG A 12 4.14 -21.48 10.46
C ARG A 12 5.13 -22.24 9.60
N GLU A 13 4.62 -23.08 8.71
CA GLU A 13 5.46 -23.89 7.83
C GLU A 13 6.22 -23.03 6.82
N THR A 14 5.57 -22.05 6.18
CA THR A 14 6.26 -21.15 5.25
C THR A 14 7.30 -20.31 5.94
N ASN A 15 7.05 -19.83 7.15
CA ASN A 15 8.04 -19.11 7.95
C ASN A 15 9.25 -20.00 8.32
N ARG A 16 9.00 -21.24 8.74
CA ARG A 16 10.06 -22.22 9.04
C ARG A 16 10.94 -22.46 7.82
N VAL A 17 10.33 -22.76 6.67
CA VAL A 17 11.07 -22.99 5.43
C VAL A 17 11.87 -21.77 4.98
N ALA A 18 11.28 -20.57 5.10
CA ALA A 18 11.98 -19.34 4.76
C ALA A 18 13.26 -19.16 5.59
N HIS A 19 13.19 -19.38 6.91
CA HIS A 19 14.34 -19.29 7.80
C HIS A 19 15.37 -20.42 7.60
N GLU A 20 14.93 -21.61 7.21
CA GLU A 20 15.85 -22.69 6.86
C GLU A 20 16.66 -22.41 5.59
N LEU A 21 16.06 -21.68 4.65
CA LEU A 21 16.72 -21.31 3.40
C LEU A 21 17.57 -20.04 3.53
N ASP A 22 17.13 -19.10 4.38
CA ASP A 22 17.85 -17.85 4.63
C ASP A 22 17.47 -17.31 6.03
N ASP A 23 18.37 -17.44 6.98
CA ASP A 23 18.21 -16.95 8.34
C ASP A 23 18.70 -15.51 8.55
N THR A 24 19.14 -14.84 7.48
CA THR A 24 19.71 -13.49 7.55
C THR A 24 18.69 -12.37 7.43
N ARG A 25 17.47 -12.67 6.99
CA ARG A 25 16.40 -11.70 6.76
C ARG A 25 15.15 -12.01 7.57
N ALA A 26 14.53 -10.95 8.09
CA ALA A 26 13.25 -11.07 8.75
C ALA A 26 12.13 -11.46 7.78
N THR A 27 11.20 -12.27 8.25
CA THR A 27 10.03 -12.72 7.47
C THR A 27 8.79 -11.90 7.80
N GLY A 28 7.89 -11.75 6.81
CA GLY A 28 6.58 -11.17 6.98
C GLY A 28 5.54 -11.93 6.14
N GLY A 29 4.45 -12.30 6.75
CA GLY A 29 3.33 -12.93 6.07
C GLY A 29 2.13 -11.98 5.98
N VAL A 30 1.74 -11.62 4.78
CA VAL A 30 0.68 -10.64 4.57
C VAL A 30 -0.65 -11.11 5.14
N ARG A 31 -1.30 -10.25 5.89
CA ARG A 31 -2.65 -10.43 6.46
C ARG A 31 -3.58 -9.32 5.97
N MET A 32 -4.85 -9.64 5.80
CA MET A 32 -5.91 -8.63 5.72
C MET A 32 -6.95 -8.77 6.84
N LEU A 33 -6.83 -9.79 7.68
CA LEU A 33 -7.65 -9.97 8.87
C LEU A 33 -6.95 -9.36 10.08
N LYS A 34 -7.67 -8.55 10.83
CA LYS A 34 -7.18 -8.03 12.12
C LYS A 34 -7.16 -9.14 13.18
N LYS A 35 -6.22 -9.01 14.10
CA LYS A 35 -6.03 -9.94 15.24
C LYS A 35 -5.57 -11.35 14.84
N SER A 36 -5.05 -11.52 13.64
CA SER A 36 -4.38 -12.75 13.23
C SER A 36 -3.19 -13.05 14.14
N HIS A 37 -2.87 -14.34 14.31
CA HIS A 37 -1.67 -14.71 15.04
C HIS A 37 -0.41 -14.27 14.30
N LEU A 38 0.55 -13.73 15.03
CA LEU A 38 1.84 -13.36 14.49
C LEU A 38 2.80 -14.53 14.61
N LEU A 39 3.05 -15.19 13.51
CA LEU A 39 3.94 -16.36 13.40
C LEU A 39 5.29 -15.99 12.79
N GLU A 40 5.36 -14.88 12.07
CA GLU A 40 6.54 -14.33 11.41
C GLU A 40 7.24 -13.30 12.30
N ASP A 41 8.38 -12.79 11.84
CA ASP A 41 9.17 -11.80 12.59
C ASP A 41 8.52 -10.42 12.60
N VAL A 42 7.90 -10.05 11.48
CA VAL A 42 7.24 -8.76 11.26
C VAL A 42 5.76 -8.99 11.01
N TYR A 43 4.90 -8.29 11.75
CA TYR A 43 3.47 -8.30 11.45
C TYR A 43 3.19 -7.41 10.24
N THR A 44 2.70 -8.01 9.16
CA THR A 44 2.34 -7.31 7.94
C THR A 44 0.83 -7.34 7.73
N TYR A 45 0.26 -6.20 7.35
CA TYR A 45 -1.18 -6.05 7.21
C TYR A 45 -1.53 -5.17 6.01
N ASN A 46 -2.47 -5.63 5.18
CA ASN A 46 -3.05 -4.83 4.12
C ASN A 46 -4.11 -3.91 4.73
N ASP A 47 -3.85 -2.62 4.70
CA ASP A 47 -4.68 -1.61 5.36
C ASP A 47 -5.47 -0.79 4.34
N PHE A 48 -6.74 -1.11 4.19
CA PHE A 48 -7.67 -0.42 3.32
C PHE A 48 -8.62 0.51 4.10
N LEU A 49 -8.16 1.11 5.21
CA LEU A 49 -8.97 2.08 5.96
C LEU A 49 -9.25 3.32 5.14
N HIS A 50 -8.29 3.77 4.33
CA HIS A 50 -8.45 4.97 3.52
C HIS A 50 -9.37 4.73 2.32
N ASP A 51 -10.63 5.11 2.48
CA ASP A 51 -11.69 4.99 1.47
C ASP A 51 -12.13 6.35 0.87
N GLY A 52 -11.35 7.40 1.10
CA GLY A 52 -11.67 8.78 0.76
C GLY A 52 -12.45 9.54 1.85
N ARG A 53 -13.07 8.83 2.79
CA ARG A 53 -13.79 9.42 3.94
C ARG A 53 -12.98 9.32 5.24
N HIS A 54 -12.19 8.27 5.36
CA HIS A 54 -11.33 7.97 6.52
C HIS A 54 -9.87 8.12 6.08
N PRO A 55 -9.29 9.31 6.15
CA PRO A 55 -7.88 9.50 5.78
C PRO A 55 -6.97 8.76 6.73
N GLY A 56 -5.94 8.11 6.18
CA GLY A 56 -4.90 7.49 6.97
C GLY A 56 -4.93 5.97 7.03
N CYS A 57 -4.46 5.43 8.14
CA CYS A 57 -4.33 3.99 8.38
C CYS A 57 -4.79 3.60 9.77
N ASN A 58 -4.93 2.30 10.02
CA ASN A 58 -5.23 1.79 11.35
C ASN A 58 -3.98 1.90 12.25
N PRO A 59 -4.09 2.40 13.48
CA PRO A 59 -3.01 2.28 14.44
C PRO A 59 -2.76 0.80 14.78
N LYS A 60 -1.49 0.42 14.98
CA LYS A 60 -1.06 -0.96 15.23
C LYS A 60 -1.93 -1.70 16.27
N ARG A 61 -2.23 -1.05 17.40
CA ARG A 61 -3.04 -1.62 18.49
C ARG A 61 -4.46 -2.05 18.09
N LYS A 62 -5.00 -1.51 16.99
CA LYS A 62 -6.30 -1.93 16.43
C LYS A 62 -6.18 -3.10 15.48
N VAL A 63 -4.99 -3.38 14.98
CA VAL A 63 -4.73 -4.46 14.03
C VAL A 63 -4.24 -5.71 14.76
N THR A 64 -3.25 -5.58 15.64
CA THR A 64 -2.67 -6.70 16.39
C THR A 64 -2.53 -6.38 17.88
N PRO A 65 -2.75 -7.38 18.78
CA PRO A 65 -2.43 -7.22 20.20
C PRO A 65 -0.93 -7.32 20.49
N ASP A 66 -0.10 -7.82 19.56
CA ASP A 66 1.34 -7.94 19.75
C ASP A 66 2.02 -6.60 19.46
N MET A 67 2.35 -5.87 20.53
CA MET A 67 3.03 -4.60 20.45
C MET A 67 4.56 -4.72 20.45
N LYS A 68 5.11 -5.95 20.59
CA LYS A 68 6.56 -6.15 20.72
C LYS A 68 7.25 -6.29 19.35
N LYS A 69 6.60 -6.99 18.43
CA LYS A 69 7.16 -7.18 17.08
C LYS A 69 6.94 -5.96 16.18
N PRO A 70 7.82 -5.72 15.22
CA PRO A 70 7.61 -4.67 14.22
C PRO A 70 6.29 -4.84 13.48
N TYR A 71 5.71 -3.72 13.07
CA TYR A 71 4.48 -3.70 12.28
C TYR A 71 4.70 -2.92 10.98
N LEU A 72 4.28 -3.49 9.88
CA LEU A 72 4.40 -2.93 8.53
C LEU A 72 3.03 -2.96 7.83
N ILE A 73 2.65 -1.85 7.21
CA ILE A 73 1.53 -1.84 6.28
C ILE A 73 2.03 -2.34 4.93
N SER A 74 1.60 -3.55 4.56
CA SER A 74 2.09 -4.23 3.35
C SER A 74 1.37 -3.83 2.07
N GLU A 75 0.20 -3.20 2.19
CA GLU A 75 -0.56 -2.70 1.05
C GLU A 75 -1.58 -1.67 1.50
N TYR A 76 -1.77 -0.61 0.70
CA TYR A 76 -2.86 0.36 0.85
C TYR A 76 -3.21 0.99 -0.51
N ASN A 77 -4.35 1.64 -0.62
CA ASN A 77 -4.91 2.26 -1.82
C ASN A 77 -5.22 1.24 -2.95
N GLY A 78 -4.48 1.24 -4.03
CA GLY A 78 -4.65 0.30 -5.15
C GLY A 78 -6.03 0.34 -5.79
N HIS A 79 -6.73 -0.76 -5.72
CA HIS A 79 -8.05 -0.96 -6.33
C HIS A 79 -9.16 -0.01 -5.84
N MET A 80 -8.94 0.66 -4.70
CA MET A 80 -9.93 1.56 -4.12
C MET A 80 -10.10 2.86 -4.91
N PHE A 81 -9.10 3.25 -5.69
CA PHE A 81 -9.14 4.48 -6.47
C PHE A 81 -8.27 4.38 -7.73
N PRO A 82 -8.67 3.54 -8.71
CA PRO A 82 -7.92 3.40 -9.95
C PRO A 82 -7.90 4.74 -10.70
N THR A 83 -6.72 5.13 -11.20
CA THR A 83 -6.53 6.44 -11.82
C THR A 83 -5.72 6.31 -13.10
N LYS A 84 -6.33 6.73 -14.21
CA LYS A 84 -5.69 6.74 -15.54
C LYS A 84 -4.90 8.04 -15.73
N PRO A 85 -3.83 8.04 -16.54
CA PRO A 85 -3.09 9.26 -16.85
C PRO A 85 -3.94 10.37 -17.50
N PHE A 86 -5.06 10.00 -18.13
CA PHE A 86 -5.96 10.90 -18.85
C PHE A 86 -7.30 11.14 -18.16
N ASP A 87 -7.44 10.72 -16.89
CA ASP A 87 -8.56 11.14 -16.05
C ASP A 87 -8.49 12.67 -15.80
N ASP A 88 -9.61 13.26 -15.44
CA ASP A 88 -9.63 14.68 -15.12
C ASP A 88 -8.68 15.05 -13.96
N GLU A 89 -8.38 16.33 -13.85
CA GLU A 89 -7.39 16.84 -12.91
C GLU A 89 -7.83 16.63 -11.45
N GLU A 90 -9.11 16.74 -11.16
CA GLU A 90 -9.67 16.53 -9.83
C GLU A 90 -9.44 15.08 -9.38
N HIS A 91 -9.72 14.11 -10.25
CA HIS A 91 -9.50 12.70 -9.98
C HIS A 91 -8.02 12.38 -9.77
N ARG A 92 -7.14 12.90 -10.63
CA ARG A 92 -5.69 12.71 -10.51
C ARG A 92 -5.12 13.35 -9.24
N THR A 93 -5.64 14.50 -8.84
CA THR A 93 -5.29 15.18 -7.59
C THR A 93 -5.73 14.39 -6.38
N GLU A 94 -6.98 13.90 -6.37
CA GLU A 94 -7.49 13.05 -5.30
C GLU A 94 -6.64 11.78 -5.13
N HIS A 95 -6.21 11.16 -6.24
CA HIS A 95 -5.31 10.01 -6.20
C HIS A 95 -4.02 10.32 -5.42
N ALA A 96 -3.38 11.46 -5.73
CA ALA A 96 -2.18 11.90 -5.03
C ALA A 96 -2.44 12.18 -3.54
N ILE A 97 -3.54 12.86 -3.22
CA ILE A 97 -3.95 13.18 -1.84
C ILE A 97 -4.19 11.89 -1.02
N ARG A 98 -4.77 10.85 -1.61
CA ARG A 98 -4.97 9.57 -0.92
C ARG A 98 -3.66 8.92 -0.51
N HIS A 99 -2.66 8.92 -1.37
CA HIS A 99 -1.33 8.43 -1.02
C HIS A 99 -0.68 9.29 0.06
N ALA A 100 -0.74 10.62 -0.07
CA ALA A 100 -0.20 11.55 0.93
C ALA A 100 -0.85 11.36 2.31
N ASN A 101 -2.15 11.18 2.38
CA ASN A 101 -2.88 10.98 3.63
C ASN A 101 -2.45 9.72 4.38
N VAL A 102 -2.24 8.61 3.66
CA VAL A 102 -1.74 7.38 4.29
C VAL A 102 -0.30 7.56 4.78
N LEU A 103 0.58 8.14 3.95
CA LEU A 103 1.97 8.38 4.34
C LEU A 103 2.08 9.30 5.55
N ASN A 104 1.27 10.37 5.60
CA ASN A 104 1.21 11.26 6.75
C ASN A 104 0.73 10.54 8.03
N ALA A 105 -0.26 9.68 7.92
CA ALA A 105 -0.75 8.89 9.05
C ALA A 105 0.33 7.91 9.55
N VAL A 106 1.01 7.24 8.63
CA VAL A 106 2.13 6.34 8.97
C VAL A 106 3.25 7.10 9.68
N ALA A 107 3.62 8.29 9.19
CA ALA A 107 4.67 9.10 9.81
C ALA A 107 4.33 9.59 11.24
N GLN A 108 3.04 9.68 11.57
CA GLN A 108 2.56 10.08 12.90
C GLN A 108 2.40 8.91 13.89
N GLU A 109 2.42 7.67 13.42
CA GLU A 109 2.23 6.47 14.25
C GLU A 109 3.59 5.82 14.55
N PRO A 110 4.15 5.99 15.76
CA PRO A 110 5.50 5.51 16.10
C PRO A 110 5.62 3.99 16.11
N ASP A 111 4.51 3.28 16.19
CA ASP A 111 4.47 1.82 16.20
C ASP A 111 4.43 1.19 14.79
N ILE A 112 4.41 2.01 13.74
CA ILE A 112 4.45 1.56 12.35
C ILE A 112 5.86 1.73 11.80
N ALA A 113 6.51 0.62 11.45
CA ALA A 113 7.88 0.61 10.94
C ALA A 113 8.01 1.10 9.49
N GLY A 114 6.92 1.05 8.73
CA GLY A 114 6.87 1.50 7.34
C GLY A 114 5.61 1.04 6.61
N SER A 115 5.52 1.43 5.33
CA SER A 115 4.37 1.08 4.51
C SER A 115 4.71 0.95 3.03
N PHE A 116 3.96 0.12 2.32
CA PHE A 116 4.04 -0.05 0.87
C PHE A 116 2.68 0.23 0.24
N GLY A 117 2.65 1.20 -0.68
CA GLY A 117 1.46 1.47 -1.48
C GLY A 117 1.29 0.46 -2.62
N TRP A 118 0.08 0.08 -2.92
CA TRP A 118 -0.22 -0.67 -4.13
C TRP A 118 -0.67 0.28 -5.22
N CYS A 119 0.08 0.40 -6.31
CA CYS A 119 1.39 -0.19 -6.55
C CYS A 119 2.26 0.77 -7.35
N MET A 120 3.44 0.35 -7.77
CA MET A 120 4.35 1.22 -8.50
C MET A 120 3.89 1.50 -9.92
N PHE A 121 3.44 0.45 -10.64
CA PHE A 121 3.06 0.55 -12.06
C PHE A 121 1.64 0.05 -12.30
N ASP A 122 0.96 0.63 -13.29
CA ASP A 122 -0.20 0.00 -13.90
C ASP A 122 0.20 -1.33 -14.55
N TYR A 123 -0.71 -2.30 -14.59
CA TYR A 123 -0.38 -3.63 -15.10
C TYR A 123 -1.58 -4.33 -15.74
N ASN A 124 -1.28 -5.21 -16.68
CA ASN A 124 -2.28 -6.08 -17.28
C ASN A 124 -2.77 -7.14 -16.28
N THR A 125 -4.03 -7.49 -16.36
CA THR A 125 -4.65 -8.48 -15.49
C THR A 125 -5.48 -9.50 -16.28
N HIS A 126 -5.79 -10.64 -15.64
CA HIS A 126 -6.52 -11.74 -16.25
C HIS A 126 -8.03 -11.46 -16.43
N LYS A 127 -8.57 -10.50 -15.69
CA LYS A 127 -9.98 -10.10 -15.78
C LYS A 127 -10.12 -8.59 -15.74
N ASP A 128 -11.31 -8.09 -16.10
CA ASP A 128 -11.65 -6.69 -15.93
C ASP A 128 -11.92 -6.37 -14.46
N PHE A 129 -11.26 -5.34 -13.96
CA PHE A 129 -11.49 -4.75 -12.64
C PHE A 129 -12.20 -3.39 -12.74
N GLY A 130 -13.06 -3.20 -13.75
CA GLY A 130 -13.87 -2.01 -13.94
C GLY A 130 -13.33 -0.99 -14.92
N SER A 131 -12.15 -1.21 -15.49
CA SER A 131 -11.55 -0.29 -16.48
C SER A 131 -12.04 -0.53 -17.92
N GLY A 132 -12.59 -1.72 -18.20
CA GLY A 132 -13.07 -2.12 -19.54
C GLY A 132 -12.00 -2.68 -20.47
N ASP A 133 -10.73 -2.68 -20.07
CA ASP A 133 -9.58 -3.03 -20.91
C ASP A 133 -8.61 -4.03 -20.25
N ARG A 134 -8.98 -4.59 -19.10
CA ARG A 134 -8.16 -5.54 -18.32
C ARG A 134 -6.82 -4.95 -17.90
N ILE A 135 -6.79 -3.65 -17.63
CA ILE A 135 -5.65 -2.96 -17.02
C ILE A 135 -6.04 -2.54 -15.61
N CYS A 136 -5.19 -2.86 -14.65
CA CYS A 136 -5.28 -2.31 -13.31
C CYS A 136 -4.55 -0.96 -13.29
N TYR A 137 -5.30 0.13 -13.25
CA TYR A 137 -4.77 1.50 -13.15
C TYR A 137 -4.48 1.88 -11.70
N HIS A 138 -3.81 0.98 -10.99
CA HIS A 138 -3.51 1.11 -9.57
C HIS A 138 -2.14 1.74 -9.29
N GLY A 139 -1.34 1.91 -10.33
CA GLY A 139 0.02 2.42 -10.21
C GLY A 139 0.10 3.91 -9.92
N VAL A 140 1.16 4.32 -9.24
CA VAL A 140 1.58 5.72 -9.17
C VAL A 140 2.34 6.13 -10.44
N MET A 141 2.70 5.18 -11.28
CA MET A 141 3.19 5.33 -12.64
C MET A 141 2.32 4.50 -13.59
N ASP A 142 2.27 4.88 -14.85
CA ASP A 142 1.62 4.08 -15.88
C ASP A 142 2.44 2.81 -16.24
N MET A 143 1.89 1.96 -17.12
CA MET A 143 2.57 0.73 -17.55
C MET A 143 3.84 1.00 -18.38
N PHE A 144 4.02 2.20 -18.90
CA PHE A 144 5.22 2.64 -19.62
C PHE A 144 6.22 3.35 -18.73
N ARG A 145 5.95 3.40 -17.40
CA ARG A 145 6.76 4.05 -16.37
C ARG A 145 6.74 5.57 -16.40
N ASN A 146 5.76 6.18 -17.04
CA ASN A 146 5.55 7.61 -16.91
C ASN A 146 4.91 7.89 -15.53
N PRO A 147 5.44 8.89 -14.79
CA PRO A 147 4.88 9.21 -13.47
C PRO A 147 3.48 9.83 -13.61
N LYS A 148 2.59 9.42 -12.72
CA LYS A 148 1.34 10.13 -12.44
C LYS A 148 1.59 11.13 -11.31
N LEU A 149 0.65 12.04 -11.05
CA LEU A 149 0.79 13.04 -9.98
C LEU A 149 1.12 12.40 -8.61
N ALA A 150 0.54 11.23 -8.30
CA ALA A 150 0.82 10.52 -7.07
C ALA A 150 2.29 10.07 -6.90
N ALA A 151 3.07 9.93 -7.97
CA ALA A 151 4.48 9.58 -7.87
C ALA A 151 5.28 10.69 -7.18
N ALA A 152 4.92 11.95 -7.39
CA ALA A 152 5.58 13.10 -6.76
C ALA A 152 5.45 13.09 -5.23
N VAL A 153 4.36 12.51 -4.69
CA VAL A 153 4.18 12.34 -3.24
C VAL A 153 5.31 11.50 -2.65
N TYR A 154 5.64 10.39 -3.30
CA TYR A 154 6.74 9.52 -2.85
C TYR A 154 8.10 10.17 -3.04
N SER A 155 8.36 10.79 -4.18
CA SER A 155 9.61 11.52 -4.42
C SER A 155 9.83 12.61 -3.39
N SER A 156 8.79 13.35 -3.01
CA SER A 156 8.88 14.41 -2.00
C SER A 156 9.26 13.91 -0.60
N GLN A 157 9.06 12.62 -0.32
CA GLN A 157 9.43 11.99 0.96
C GLN A 157 10.82 11.35 0.95
N GLN A 158 11.39 11.10 -0.22
CA GLN A 158 12.60 10.30 -0.40
C GLN A 158 13.79 11.12 -0.92
N GLU A 159 13.54 12.26 -1.57
CA GLU A 159 14.57 13.05 -2.23
C GLU A 159 15.13 14.13 -1.30
N ASP A 160 16.46 14.32 -1.34
CA ASP A 160 17.11 15.43 -0.64
C ASP A 160 16.84 16.78 -1.33
N THR A 161 16.48 16.73 -2.61
CA THR A 161 16.11 17.92 -3.40
C THR A 161 14.61 18.17 -3.29
N PRO A 162 14.18 19.42 -3.09
CA PRO A 162 12.76 19.75 -3.06
C PRO A 162 12.06 19.32 -4.36
N VAL A 163 10.93 18.63 -4.22
CA VAL A 163 10.07 18.21 -5.31
C VAL A 163 8.83 19.10 -5.31
N LEU A 164 8.53 19.69 -6.47
CA LEU A 164 7.33 20.47 -6.70
C LEU A 164 6.57 19.89 -7.89
N GLU A 165 5.35 19.48 -7.65
CA GLU A 165 4.41 19.08 -8.69
C GLU A 165 3.12 19.88 -8.51
N LEU A 166 2.54 20.32 -9.62
CA LEU A 166 1.37 21.18 -9.60
C LEU A 166 0.18 20.47 -10.25
N SER A 167 -0.97 20.62 -9.59
CA SER A 167 -2.26 20.28 -10.14
C SER A 167 -3.09 21.55 -10.26
N SER A 168 -3.87 21.66 -11.31
CA SER A 168 -4.68 22.84 -11.60
C SER A 168 -6.08 22.42 -12.00
N SER A 169 -7.08 23.06 -11.45
CA SER A 169 -8.48 22.91 -11.85
C SER A 169 -8.87 23.86 -12.99
N MET A 170 -7.90 24.31 -13.78
CA MET A 170 -8.22 25.20 -14.92
C MET A 170 -8.97 24.41 -15.99
N ASP A 171 -10.23 24.77 -16.17
CA ASP A 171 -10.97 24.44 -17.38
C ASP A 171 -10.37 25.25 -18.53
N ILE A 172 -9.90 24.56 -19.57
CA ILE A 172 -9.41 25.18 -20.80
C ILE A 172 -10.55 25.13 -21.82
#